data_b13027012d4a15c5f55ba86ec3910383
#
_entry.id   b13027012d4a15c5f55ba86ec3910383
#
_cell.length_a   1.000
_cell.length_b   1.000
_cell.length_c   1.000
_cell.angle_alpha   90.00
_cell.angle_beta   90.00
_cell.angle_gamma   90.00
#
_symmetry.space_group_name_H-M   'P 1'
#
loop_
_entity.id
_entity.type
_entity.pdbx_description
1 polymer ?
#
loop_
_entity_poly.entity_id
_entity_poly.type
_entity_poly.pdbx_seq_one_letter_code
_entity_poly.pdbx_strand_id
1 'polypeptide(L)'
;MKNIDRRTLYGLFCVMSLVTNLGTQYLSQAWFGAGFWTGLFVGTGSGLALKYLLDRNYVFAGYGVGLDRDIRRFALYSCLGVFTTLVFWAFEWLGEFICPGVGRYAGGATGLTIGYVLKYQMDRKWVFAPAR
;
A
#
# COMPACT_ATOMS: atom_id res chain seq x y z
N MET A 1 -12.13 -12.12 19.66
CA MET A 1 -10.89 -11.99 18.89
C MET A 1 -9.78 -11.44 19.77
N LYS A 2 -8.64 -12.12 19.75
CA LYS A 2 -7.47 -11.62 20.47
C LYS A 2 -7.06 -10.28 19.88
N ASN A 3 -6.57 -9.41 20.76
CA ASN A 3 -6.12 -8.08 20.34
C ASN A 3 -4.90 -8.20 19.45
N ILE A 4 -5.12 -8.12 18.14
CA ILE A 4 -4.03 -8.07 17.19
C ILE A 4 -3.53 -6.63 17.15
N ASP A 5 -2.21 -6.47 17.26
CA ASP A 5 -1.61 -5.16 17.18
C ASP A 5 -1.95 -4.49 15.85
N ARG A 6 -2.24 -3.18 15.89
CA ARG A 6 -2.59 -2.42 14.67
C ARG A 6 -1.52 -2.51 13.60
N ARG A 7 -0.26 -2.56 14.02
CA ARG A 7 0.86 -2.68 13.08
C ARG A 7 0.83 -4.02 12.35
N THR A 8 0.50 -5.08 13.08
CA THR A 8 0.38 -6.43 12.49
C THR A 8 -0.78 -6.49 11.51
N LEU A 9 -1.93 -5.90 11.89
CA LEU A 9 -3.07 -5.81 10.98
C LEU A 9 -2.72 -5.03 9.72
N TYR A 10 -2.03 -3.91 9.86
CA TYR A 10 -1.64 -3.08 8.74
C TYR A 10 -0.76 -3.89 7.78
N GLY A 11 0.20 -4.64 8.30
CA GLY A 11 1.06 -5.49 7.49
C GLY A 11 0.29 -6.62 6.80
N LEU A 12 -0.64 -7.25 7.54
CA LEU A 12 -1.48 -8.30 6.97
C LEU A 12 -2.31 -7.76 5.81
N PHE A 13 -2.87 -6.57 5.97
CA PHE A 13 -3.66 -5.93 4.91
C PHE A 13 -2.81 -5.54 3.72
N CYS A 14 -1.52 -5.23 3.93
CA CYS A 14 -0.58 -5.03 2.83
C CYS A 14 -0.45 -6.28 1.98
N VAL A 15 -0.31 -7.44 2.61
CA VAL A 15 -0.23 -8.72 1.90
C VAL A 15 -1.52 -9.00 1.16
N MET A 16 -2.67 -8.81 1.81
CA MET A 16 -3.97 -9.03 1.19
C MET A 16 -4.18 -8.14 -0.03
N SER A 17 -3.81 -6.87 0.09
CA SER A 17 -3.96 -5.94 -1.03
C SER A 17 -3.01 -6.25 -2.16
N LEU A 18 -1.82 -6.73 -1.85
CA LEU A 18 -0.86 -7.16 -2.88
C LEU A 18 -1.42 -8.36 -3.66
N VAL A 19 -1.97 -9.34 -2.97
CA VAL A 19 -2.60 -10.50 -3.60
C VAL A 19 -3.76 -10.04 -4.50
N THR A 20 -4.60 -9.12 -4.00
CA THR A 20 -5.71 -8.57 -4.77
C THR A 20 -5.20 -7.82 -6.00
N ASN A 21 -4.17 -7.01 -5.83
CA ASN A 21 -3.57 -6.25 -6.93
C ASN A 21 -3.10 -7.20 -8.04
N LEU A 22 -2.26 -8.16 -7.69
CA LEU A 22 -1.70 -9.10 -8.66
C LEU A 22 -2.77 -10.00 -9.25
N GLY A 23 -3.70 -10.47 -8.44
CA GLY A 23 -4.80 -11.32 -8.89
C GLY A 23 -5.72 -10.60 -9.87
N THR A 24 -6.11 -9.37 -9.56
CA THR A 24 -6.98 -8.56 -10.41
C THR A 24 -6.26 -8.22 -11.73
N GLN A 25 -4.98 -7.88 -11.65
CA GLN A 25 -4.18 -7.62 -12.84
C GLN A 25 -4.14 -8.86 -13.73
N TYR A 26 -3.85 -10.01 -13.15
CA TYR A 26 -3.79 -11.27 -13.89
C TYR A 26 -5.13 -11.59 -14.57
N LEU A 27 -6.23 -11.49 -13.80
CA LEU A 27 -7.56 -11.80 -14.32
C LEU A 27 -7.96 -10.86 -15.45
N SER A 28 -7.66 -9.57 -15.32
CA SER A 28 -8.00 -8.60 -16.36
C SER A 28 -7.24 -8.89 -17.65
N GLN A 29 -6.00 -9.29 -17.55
CA GLN A 29 -5.19 -9.62 -18.71
C GLN A 29 -5.59 -10.96 -19.33
N ALA A 30 -5.85 -11.98 -18.50
CA ALA A 30 -6.14 -13.31 -18.97
C ALA A 30 -7.57 -13.46 -19.50
N TRP A 31 -8.55 -12.83 -18.83
CA TRP A 31 -9.96 -13.03 -19.15
C TRP A 31 -10.54 -11.96 -20.06
N PHE A 32 -10.07 -10.73 -19.94
CA PHE A 32 -10.59 -9.60 -20.70
C PHE A 32 -9.61 -9.09 -21.76
N GLY A 33 -8.46 -9.72 -21.87
CA GLY A 33 -7.48 -9.31 -22.86
C GLY A 33 -6.91 -7.92 -22.65
N ALA A 34 -6.95 -7.43 -21.42
CA ALA A 34 -6.45 -6.10 -21.10
C ALA A 34 -4.95 -6.01 -21.39
N GLY A 35 -4.50 -4.86 -21.86
CA GLY A 35 -3.09 -4.60 -22.05
C GLY A 35 -2.36 -4.50 -20.71
N PHE A 36 -1.04 -4.51 -20.77
CA PHE A 36 -0.20 -4.46 -19.56
C PHE A 36 -0.57 -3.26 -18.68
N TRP A 37 -0.64 -2.07 -19.28
CA TRP A 37 -0.93 -0.86 -18.51
C TRP A 37 -2.32 -0.86 -17.90
N THR A 38 -3.32 -1.31 -18.66
CA THR A 38 -4.69 -1.40 -18.16
C THR A 38 -4.77 -2.37 -16.99
N GLY A 39 -4.15 -3.55 -17.13
CA GLY A 39 -4.11 -4.52 -16.05
C GLY A 39 -3.41 -3.97 -14.82
N LEU A 40 -2.31 -3.27 -15.02
CA LEU A 40 -1.56 -2.66 -13.93
C LEU A 40 -2.42 -1.64 -13.16
N PHE A 41 -3.11 -0.76 -13.88
CA PHE A 41 -3.97 0.26 -13.23
C PHE A 41 -5.16 -0.38 -12.52
N VAL A 42 -5.81 -1.35 -13.14
CA VAL A 42 -6.94 -2.06 -12.54
C VAL A 42 -6.49 -2.80 -11.26
N GLY A 43 -5.37 -3.50 -11.34
CA GLY A 43 -4.84 -4.22 -10.19
C GLY A 43 -4.44 -3.27 -9.06
N THR A 44 -3.70 -2.22 -9.39
CA THR A 44 -3.24 -1.23 -8.40
C THR A 44 -4.44 -0.54 -7.75
N GLY A 45 -5.42 -0.12 -8.55
CA GLY A 45 -6.61 0.54 -8.02
C GLY A 45 -7.40 -0.38 -7.09
N SER A 46 -7.57 -1.64 -7.48
CA SER A 46 -8.29 -2.63 -6.66
C SER A 46 -7.55 -2.90 -5.35
N GLY A 47 -6.23 -3.08 -5.41
CA GLY A 47 -5.43 -3.31 -4.22
C GLY A 47 -5.44 -2.13 -3.27
N LEU A 48 -5.30 -0.92 -3.80
CA LEU A 48 -5.33 0.30 -2.99
C LEU A 48 -6.69 0.51 -2.34
N ALA A 49 -7.77 0.28 -3.10
CA ALA A 49 -9.12 0.44 -2.56
C ALA A 49 -9.37 -0.54 -1.42
N LEU A 50 -8.99 -1.80 -1.61
CA LEU A 50 -9.13 -2.81 -0.57
C LEU A 50 -8.30 -2.44 0.66
N LYS A 51 -7.03 -2.08 0.45
CA LYS A 51 -6.12 -1.71 1.54
C LYS A 51 -6.69 -0.53 2.33
N TYR A 52 -7.16 0.50 1.62
CA TYR A 52 -7.72 1.68 2.28
C TYR A 52 -8.95 1.32 3.12
N LEU A 53 -9.87 0.51 2.57
CA LEU A 53 -11.07 0.13 3.29
C LEU A 53 -10.74 -0.70 4.54
N LEU A 54 -9.79 -1.61 4.42
CA LEU A 54 -9.38 -2.44 5.55
C LEU A 54 -8.68 -1.60 6.62
N ASP A 55 -7.77 -0.74 6.21
CA ASP A 55 -7.07 0.13 7.15
C ASP A 55 -8.05 1.07 7.86
N ARG A 56 -8.97 1.67 7.10
CA ARG A 56 -9.95 2.58 7.64
C ARG A 56 -10.85 1.90 8.69
N ASN A 57 -11.30 0.69 8.38
CA ASN A 57 -12.30 0.03 9.21
C ASN A 57 -11.69 -0.74 10.40
N TYR A 58 -10.47 -1.21 10.26
CA TYR A 58 -9.88 -2.12 11.26
C TYR A 58 -8.63 -1.59 11.92
N VAL A 59 -7.73 -0.96 11.19
CA VAL A 59 -6.49 -0.44 11.77
C VAL A 59 -6.73 0.90 12.45
N PHE A 60 -7.42 1.80 11.77
CA PHE A 60 -7.67 3.17 12.24
C PHE A 60 -9.15 3.40 12.52
N ALA A 61 -9.82 2.39 13.06
CA ALA A 61 -11.24 2.47 13.39
C ALA A 61 -11.51 3.60 14.38
N GLY A 62 -12.59 4.33 14.18
CA GLY A 62 -13.02 5.39 15.06
C GLY A 62 -12.54 6.79 14.67
N TYR A 63 -11.75 6.90 13.61
CA TYR A 63 -11.21 8.20 13.17
C TYR A 63 -12.09 8.87 12.12
N GLY A 64 -13.33 9.15 12.49
CA GLY A 64 -14.20 9.98 11.68
C GLY A 64 -14.88 9.27 10.53
N VAL A 65 -16.02 9.82 10.12
CA VAL A 65 -16.84 9.29 9.03
C VAL A 65 -17.34 10.44 8.16
N GLY A 66 -17.59 10.14 6.89
CA GLY A 66 -18.09 11.12 5.94
C GLY A 66 -17.49 10.86 4.58
N LEU A 67 -18.34 10.90 3.54
CA LEU A 67 -17.90 10.59 2.17
C LEU A 67 -16.82 11.56 1.68
N ASP A 68 -17.02 12.86 1.93
CA ASP A 68 -16.05 13.87 1.50
C ASP A 68 -14.70 13.67 2.18
N ARG A 69 -14.71 13.34 3.45
CA ARG A 69 -13.49 13.05 4.20
C ARG A 69 -12.83 11.77 3.69
N ASP A 70 -13.63 10.78 3.34
CA ASP A 70 -13.11 9.52 2.81
C ASP A 70 -12.42 9.71 1.47
N ILE A 71 -12.99 10.53 0.59
CA ILE A 71 -12.36 10.82 -0.71
C ILE A 71 -11.03 11.53 -0.51
N ARG A 72 -11.01 12.54 0.35
CA ARG A 72 -9.79 13.29 0.65
C ARG A 72 -8.74 12.39 1.29
N ARG A 73 -9.16 11.57 2.25
CA ARG A 73 -8.27 10.62 2.92
C ARG A 73 -7.71 9.59 1.95
N PHE A 74 -8.55 9.09 1.06
CA PHE A 74 -8.11 8.12 0.06
C PHE A 74 -7.08 8.75 -0.89
N ALA A 75 -7.31 9.98 -1.32
CA ALA A 75 -6.37 10.69 -2.19
C ALA A 75 -5.02 10.88 -1.48
N LEU A 76 -5.04 11.33 -0.22
CA LEU A 76 -3.82 11.51 0.55
C LEU A 76 -3.12 10.16 0.81
N TYR A 77 -3.90 9.16 1.17
CA TYR A 77 -3.40 7.80 1.38
C TYR A 77 -2.68 7.28 0.15
N SER A 78 -3.28 7.48 -1.03
CA SER A 78 -2.68 7.05 -2.29
C SER A 78 -1.41 7.83 -2.62
N CYS A 79 -1.41 9.14 -2.38
CA CYS A 79 -0.21 9.96 -2.60
C CYS A 79 0.94 9.51 -1.70
N LEU A 80 0.65 9.23 -0.45
CA LEU A 80 1.66 8.71 0.48
C LEU A 80 2.14 7.32 0.05
N GLY A 81 1.25 6.52 -0.54
CA GLY A 81 1.61 5.22 -1.10
C GLY A 81 2.57 5.36 -2.28
N VAL A 82 2.34 6.33 -3.16
CA VAL A 82 3.26 6.61 -4.26
C VAL A 82 4.62 7.03 -3.69
N PHE A 83 4.63 7.91 -2.70
CA PHE A 83 5.87 8.36 -2.07
C PHE A 83 6.66 7.17 -1.50
N THR A 84 6.01 6.28 -0.76
CA THR A 84 6.70 5.13 -0.18
C THR A 84 7.14 4.11 -1.23
N THR A 85 6.40 4.01 -2.34
CA THR A 85 6.80 3.18 -3.47
C THR A 85 8.09 3.73 -4.11
N LEU A 86 8.19 5.04 -4.24
CA LEU A 86 9.41 5.66 -4.75
C LEU A 86 10.59 5.42 -3.82
N VAL A 87 10.37 5.46 -2.51
CA VAL A 87 11.38 5.11 -1.52
C VAL A 87 11.84 3.66 -1.72
N PHE A 88 10.89 2.74 -1.87
CA PHE A 88 11.18 1.34 -2.12
C PHE A 88 12.04 1.16 -3.38
N TRP A 89 11.64 1.79 -4.47
CA TRP A 89 12.38 1.69 -5.73
C TRP A 89 13.79 2.27 -5.61
N ALA A 90 13.92 3.38 -4.88
CA ALA A 90 15.24 4.00 -4.67
C ALA A 90 16.20 3.06 -3.94
N PHE A 91 15.71 2.40 -2.89
CA PHE A 91 16.51 1.43 -2.14
C PHE A 91 16.84 0.21 -2.98
N GLU A 92 15.89 -0.27 -3.77
CA GLU A 92 16.12 -1.41 -4.65
C GLU A 92 17.19 -1.08 -5.69
N TRP A 93 17.07 0.09 -6.32
CA TRP A 93 18.03 0.55 -7.32
C TRP A 93 19.42 0.75 -6.70
N LEU A 94 19.47 1.37 -5.53
CA LEU A 94 20.74 1.60 -4.84
C LEU A 94 21.41 0.27 -4.46
N GLY A 95 20.62 -0.68 -3.98
CA GLY A 95 21.12 -2.02 -3.66
C GLY A 95 21.70 -2.72 -4.87
N GLU A 96 20.99 -2.64 -5.99
CA GLU A 96 21.45 -3.22 -7.26
C GLU A 96 22.77 -2.56 -7.72
N PHE A 97 22.89 -1.25 -7.54
CA PHE A 97 24.08 -0.50 -7.91
C PHE A 97 25.29 -0.92 -7.06
N ILE A 98 25.08 -1.11 -5.74
CA ILE A 98 26.18 -1.45 -4.82
C ILE A 98 26.60 -2.91 -5.01
N CYS A 99 25.64 -3.82 -5.12
CA CYS A 99 25.91 -5.25 -5.25
C CYS A 99 24.94 -5.88 -6.25
N PRO A 100 25.30 -5.90 -7.54
CA PRO A 100 24.39 -6.43 -8.57
C PRO A 100 23.92 -7.85 -8.26
N GLY A 101 22.62 -8.07 -8.49
CA GLY A 101 21.98 -9.36 -8.28
C GLY A 101 21.41 -9.51 -6.87
N VAL A 102 22.24 -9.62 -5.85
CA VAL A 102 21.82 -9.80 -4.46
C VAL A 102 21.36 -8.49 -3.85
N GLY A 103 22.04 -7.39 -4.16
CA GLY A 103 21.78 -6.07 -3.58
C GLY A 103 20.38 -5.57 -3.87
N ARG A 104 19.79 -5.92 -5.02
CA ARG A 104 18.41 -5.56 -5.37
C ARG A 104 17.43 -6.09 -4.32
N TYR A 105 17.60 -7.34 -3.93
CA TYR A 105 16.69 -7.96 -2.97
C TYR A 105 16.91 -7.42 -1.56
N ALA A 106 18.16 -7.24 -1.17
CA ALA A 106 18.47 -6.65 0.15
C ALA A 106 18.00 -5.20 0.23
N GLY A 107 18.27 -4.41 -0.82
CA GLY A 107 17.80 -3.03 -0.90
C GLY A 107 16.28 -2.95 -0.92
N GLY A 108 15.65 -3.84 -1.70
CA GLY A 108 14.21 -3.91 -1.78
C GLY A 108 13.57 -4.23 -0.43
N ALA A 109 14.12 -5.22 0.28
CA ALA A 109 13.62 -5.57 1.61
C ALA A 109 13.76 -4.41 2.60
N THR A 110 14.92 -3.73 2.57
CA THR A 110 15.17 -2.57 3.42
C THR A 110 14.20 -1.43 3.09
N GLY A 111 14.06 -1.11 1.79
CA GLY A 111 13.17 -0.06 1.33
C GLY A 111 11.71 -0.37 1.64
N LEU A 112 11.31 -1.62 1.48
CA LEU A 112 9.94 -2.05 1.80
C LEU A 112 9.65 -1.89 3.29
N THR A 113 10.59 -2.28 4.15
CA THR A 113 10.46 -2.13 5.60
C THR A 113 10.35 -0.66 5.99
N ILE A 114 11.26 0.17 5.46
CA ILE A 114 11.25 1.61 5.73
C ILE A 114 9.96 2.23 5.20
N GLY A 115 9.58 1.88 3.97
CA GLY A 115 8.34 2.37 3.38
C GLY A 115 7.12 1.98 4.19
N TYR A 116 7.06 0.75 4.67
CA TYR A 116 5.97 0.27 5.51
C TYR A 116 5.86 1.10 6.80
N VAL A 117 6.99 1.30 7.49
CA VAL A 117 7.00 2.06 8.74
C VAL A 117 6.60 3.51 8.49
N LEU A 118 7.17 4.14 7.47
CA LEU A 118 6.86 5.51 7.11
C LEU A 118 5.38 5.64 6.73
N LYS A 119 4.88 4.73 5.89
CA LYS A 119 3.48 4.76 5.45
C LYS A 119 2.54 4.63 6.64
N TYR A 120 2.80 3.70 7.55
CA TYR A 120 1.99 3.53 8.74
C TYR A 120 1.95 4.80 9.58
N GLN A 121 3.11 5.41 9.83
CA GLN A 121 3.20 6.63 10.63
C GLN A 121 2.48 7.80 9.94
N MET A 122 2.67 7.95 8.63
CA MET A 122 2.04 9.02 7.89
C MET A 122 0.52 8.83 7.79
N ASP A 123 0.07 7.61 7.54
CA ASP A 123 -1.36 7.32 7.51
C ASP A 123 -2.02 7.62 8.85
N ARG A 124 -1.37 7.19 9.93
CA ARG A 124 -1.86 7.42 11.27
C ARG A 124 -1.94 8.91 11.60
N LYS A 125 -0.92 9.65 11.20
CA LYS A 125 -0.79 11.06 11.57
C LYS A 125 -1.66 11.97 10.69
N TRP A 126 -1.72 11.69 9.39
CA TRP A 126 -2.31 12.62 8.43
C TRP A 126 -3.59 12.13 7.79
N VAL A 127 -3.66 10.86 7.43
CA VAL A 127 -4.83 10.32 6.72
C VAL A 127 -5.97 10.05 7.70
N PHE A 128 -5.67 9.31 8.76
CA PHE A 128 -6.67 8.87 9.73
C PHE A 128 -6.52 9.61 11.07
N ALA A 129 -6.08 10.87 11.03
CA ALA A 129 -5.98 11.68 12.22
C ALA A 129 -7.38 11.93 12.81
N PRO A 130 -7.50 11.96 14.16
CA PRO A 130 -8.79 12.29 14.77
C PRO A 130 -9.23 13.69 14.33
N ALA A 131 -10.54 13.85 14.14
CA ALA A 131 -11.10 15.16 13.81
C ALA A 131 -10.89 16.10 15.01
N ARG A 132 -10.29 17.27 14.74
CA ARG A 132 -10.12 18.31 15.75
C ARG A 132 -11.28 19.27 15.71
#